data_1d4515ab0467d2ba78ad95e016d4171c
#
_entry.id   1d4515ab0467d2ba78ad95e016d4171c
#
_cell.length_a   1.000
_cell.length_b   1.000
_cell.length_c   1.000
_cell.angle_alpha   90.00
_cell.angle_beta   90.00
_cell.angle_gamma   90.00
#
_symmetry.space_group_name_H-M   'P 1'
#
loop_
_entity.id
_entity.type
_entity.pdbx_description
1 polymer ?
#
loop_
_entity_poly.entity_id
_entity_poly.type
_entity_poly.pdbx_seq_one_letter_code
_entity_poly.pdbx_strand_id
1 'polypeptide(L)'
;RASFERLMLTDVDGVELDVRRTADDVLAVRHDPHAPDGRLVSATCLAELPADTLTLEQVLDICAGRLVNIEIKSFPQDPDHRADERVTDLVVELLAVRGWRDRVIVSSFGPACLARVRELAPQIPCAVLLYYPADPDEVLDAVVAGGHRIVHPYEPHVDDRFMEAARRRELEVNAWTVRDDQATIDRLVALGVDGIITGSPERVRH
;
A
#
# COMPACT_ATOMS: atom_id res chain seq x y z
N ARG A 1 8.19 -15.06 3.19
CA ARG A 1 7.34 -16.18 2.75
C ARG A 1 6.47 -16.69 3.91
N ALA A 2 7.08 -17.19 4.97
CA ALA A 2 6.37 -17.77 6.11
C ALA A 2 5.35 -16.81 6.77
N SER A 3 5.58 -15.49 6.72
CA SER A 3 4.64 -14.49 7.23
C SER A 3 3.36 -14.44 6.40
N PHE A 4 3.47 -14.38 5.08
CA PHE A 4 2.31 -14.39 4.18
C PHE A 4 1.54 -15.70 4.28
N GLU A 5 2.24 -16.85 4.27
CA GLU A 5 1.61 -18.17 4.43
C GLU A 5 0.83 -18.27 5.75
N ARG A 6 1.34 -17.70 6.85
CA ARG A 6 0.60 -17.63 8.14
C ARG A 6 -0.61 -16.73 8.08
N LEU A 7 -0.51 -15.55 7.44
CA LEU A 7 -1.64 -14.64 7.27
C LEU A 7 -2.80 -15.30 6.52
N MET A 8 -2.49 -16.16 5.54
CA MET A 8 -3.51 -16.90 4.80
C MET A 8 -4.29 -17.92 5.64
N LEU A 9 -3.79 -18.28 6.83
CA LEU A 9 -4.48 -19.14 7.81
C LEU A 9 -5.33 -18.34 8.81
N THR A 10 -5.33 -17.02 8.71
CA THR A 10 -6.11 -16.13 9.58
C THR A 10 -7.34 -15.59 8.86
N ASP A 11 -8.24 -14.97 9.62
CA ASP A 11 -9.49 -14.39 9.10
C ASP A 11 -9.30 -12.88 8.74
N VAL A 12 -8.23 -12.57 8.00
CA VAL A 12 -7.99 -11.21 7.51
C VAL A 12 -8.67 -11.01 6.15
N ASP A 13 -9.20 -9.80 5.92
CA ASP A 13 -9.85 -9.45 4.65
C ASP A 13 -8.82 -9.32 3.52
N GLY A 14 -7.63 -8.82 3.84
CA GLY A 14 -6.58 -8.56 2.88
C GLY A 14 -5.18 -8.56 3.46
N VAL A 15 -4.22 -8.36 2.59
CA VAL A 15 -2.79 -8.27 2.89
C VAL A 15 -2.25 -6.99 2.28
N GLU A 16 -1.43 -6.27 3.03
CA GLU A 16 -0.66 -5.14 2.53
C GLU A 16 0.80 -5.56 2.32
N LEU A 17 1.43 -5.02 1.29
CA LEU A 17 2.84 -5.25 0.96
C LEU A 17 3.45 -4.08 0.19
N ASP A 18 4.76 -3.94 0.34
CA ASP A 18 5.55 -2.90 -0.33
C ASP A 18 6.30 -3.46 -1.53
N VAL A 19 6.34 -2.72 -2.62
CA VAL A 19 7.02 -3.14 -3.85
C VAL A 19 8.08 -2.12 -4.27
N ARG A 20 9.28 -2.65 -4.57
CA ARG A 20 10.39 -1.92 -5.19
C ARG A 20 10.88 -2.67 -6.43
N ARG A 21 11.46 -1.93 -7.36
CA ARG A 21 12.03 -2.48 -8.60
C ARG A 21 13.51 -2.81 -8.41
N THR A 22 13.94 -3.97 -8.87
CA THR A 22 15.36 -4.36 -8.95
C THR A 22 16.04 -3.82 -10.21
N ALA A 23 17.36 -3.99 -10.34
CA ALA A 23 18.13 -3.56 -11.51
C ALA A 23 17.70 -4.28 -12.80
N ASP A 24 17.25 -5.52 -12.69
CA ASP A 24 16.76 -6.37 -13.78
C ASP A 24 15.24 -6.34 -13.97
N ASP A 25 14.59 -5.24 -13.52
CA ASP A 25 13.16 -5.00 -13.68
C ASP A 25 12.24 -6.05 -13.01
N VAL A 26 12.70 -6.70 -11.94
CA VAL A 26 11.87 -7.57 -11.13
C VAL A 26 11.25 -6.77 -9.98
N LEU A 27 9.98 -7.05 -9.67
CA LEU A 27 9.24 -6.43 -8.57
C LEU A 27 9.53 -7.19 -7.27
N ALA A 28 10.44 -6.67 -6.45
CA ALA A 28 10.79 -7.23 -5.14
C ALA A 28 9.85 -6.72 -4.04
N VAL A 29 9.36 -7.61 -3.18
CA VAL A 29 8.51 -7.24 -2.04
C VAL A 29 9.41 -6.83 -0.87
N ARG A 30 9.55 -5.51 -0.69
CA ARG A 30 10.40 -4.89 0.34
C ARG A 30 9.95 -3.48 0.69
N HIS A 31 9.94 -3.19 2.00
CA HIS A 31 9.71 -1.84 2.52
C HIS A 31 10.93 -0.94 2.28
N ASP A 32 12.11 -1.35 2.77
CA ASP A 32 13.31 -0.52 2.74
C ASP A 32 13.97 -0.52 1.35
N PRO A 33 14.52 0.64 0.91
CA PRO A 33 15.21 0.73 -0.37
C PRO A 33 16.53 -0.07 -0.40
N HIS A 34 17.08 -0.37 0.79
CA HIS A 34 18.30 -1.17 0.92
C HIS A 34 17.98 -2.58 1.45
N ALA A 35 18.67 -3.56 0.91
CA ALA A 35 18.71 -4.91 1.44
C ALA A 35 19.45 -4.94 2.79
N PRO A 36 19.30 -6.00 3.63
CA PRO A 36 19.97 -6.10 4.93
C PRO A 36 21.50 -6.01 4.87
N ASP A 37 22.09 -6.30 3.73
CA ASP A 37 23.54 -6.19 3.46
C ASP A 37 23.96 -4.80 2.95
N GLY A 38 23.02 -3.82 2.92
CA GLY A 38 23.25 -2.43 2.56
C GLY A 38 23.18 -2.15 1.05
N ARG A 39 22.98 -3.14 0.20
CA ARG A 39 22.84 -2.92 -1.26
C ARG A 39 21.51 -2.25 -1.59
N LEU A 40 21.55 -1.26 -2.49
CA LEU A 40 20.34 -0.61 -3.00
C LEU A 40 19.58 -1.59 -3.90
N VAL A 41 18.31 -1.85 -3.61
CA VAL A 41 17.47 -2.81 -4.35
C VAL A 41 17.41 -2.46 -5.84
N SER A 42 17.20 -1.20 -6.17
CA SER A 42 17.10 -0.77 -7.58
C SER A 42 18.40 -0.84 -8.38
N ALA A 43 19.55 -1.00 -7.70
CA ALA A 43 20.85 -1.17 -8.32
C ALA A 43 21.37 -2.62 -8.28
N THR A 44 20.55 -3.56 -7.78
CA THR A 44 20.93 -4.97 -7.58
C THR A 44 19.96 -5.88 -8.32
N CYS A 45 20.46 -6.89 -9.05
CA CYS A 45 19.62 -7.90 -9.67
C CYS A 45 18.98 -8.81 -8.61
N LEU A 46 17.79 -9.33 -8.88
CA LEU A 46 17.09 -10.21 -7.92
C LEU A 46 17.98 -11.38 -7.45
N ALA A 47 18.71 -12.00 -8.34
CA ALA A 47 19.58 -13.15 -8.03
C ALA A 47 20.71 -12.82 -7.05
N GLU A 48 21.04 -11.55 -6.87
CA GLU A 48 22.07 -11.06 -5.95
C GLU A 48 21.52 -10.58 -4.62
N LEU A 49 20.19 -10.40 -4.51
CA LEU A 49 19.52 -10.06 -3.27
C LEU A 49 19.44 -11.29 -2.33
N PRO A 50 19.18 -11.10 -1.03
CA PRO A 50 18.97 -12.22 -0.12
C PRO A 50 17.97 -13.25 -0.68
N ALA A 51 18.28 -14.53 -0.56
CA ALA A 51 17.53 -15.64 -1.16
C ALA A 51 16.06 -15.76 -0.66
N ASP A 52 15.73 -15.10 0.45
CA ASP A 52 14.38 -14.99 1.00
C ASP A 52 13.60 -13.78 0.47
N THR A 53 14.19 -12.97 -0.39
CA THR A 53 13.49 -11.86 -1.07
C THR A 53 12.43 -12.43 -2.00
N LEU A 54 11.16 -12.12 -1.72
CA LEU A 54 10.04 -12.54 -2.56
C LEU A 54 9.80 -11.53 -3.69
N THR A 55 9.32 -12.04 -4.82
CA THR A 55 8.77 -11.20 -5.87
C THR A 55 7.28 -10.93 -5.63
N LEU A 56 6.75 -9.84 -6.20
CA LEU A 56 5.33 -9.55 -6.16
C LEU A 56 4.51 -10.73 -6.72
N GLU A 57 4.96 -11.33 -7.82
CA GLU A 57 4.29 -12.49 -8.42
C GLU A 57 4.17 -13.66 -7.43
N GLN A 58 5.24 -14.00 -6.72
CA GLN A 58 5.22 -15.06 -5.72
C GLN A 58 4.27 -14.76 -4.55
N VAL A 59 4.19 -13.49 -4.12
CA VAL A 59 3.29 -13.12 -3.02
C VAL A 59 1.83 -13.12 -3.50
N LEU A 60 1.56 -12.67 -4.71
CA LEU A 60 0.23 -12.77 -5.31
C LEU A 60 -0.25 -14.23 -5.43
N ASP A 61 0.66 -15.18 -5.73
CA ASP A 61 0.33 -16.61 -5.72
C ASP A 61 -0.03 -17.12 -4.32
N ILE A 62 0.73 -16.70 -3.30
CA ILE A 62 0.45 -17.06 -1.91
C ILE A 62 -0.88 -16.47 -1.44
N CYS A 63 -1.16 -15.22 -1.77
CA CYS A 63 -2.34 -14.47 -1.34
C CYS A 63 -3.56 -14.66 -2.26
N ALA A 64 -3.54 -15.67 -3.12
CA ALA A 64 -4.65 -15.94 -4.03
C ALA A 64 -5.98 -16.06 -3.28
N GLY A 65 -6.97 -15.27 -3.71
CA GLY A 65 -8.31 -15.23 -3.11
C GLY A 65 -8.51 -14.17 -2.04
N ARG A 66 -7.48 -13.44 -1.62
CA ARG A 66 -7.57 -12.30 -0.70
C ARG A 66 -7.45 -10.96 -1.42
N LEU A 67 -7.89 -9.89 -0.78
CA LEU A 67 -7.57 -8.54 -1.21
C LEU A 67 -6.07 -8.29 -1.00
N VAL A 68 -5.40 -7.66 -1.96
CA VAL A 68 -3.99 -7.28 -1.83
C VAL A 68 -3.84 -5.78 -2.03
N ASN A 69 -3.40 -5.07 -1.00
CA ASN A 69 -2.97 -3.69 -1.12
C ASN A 69 -1.48 -3.66 -1.46
N ILE A 70 -1.15 -3.17 -2.63
CA ILE A 70 0.22 -3.05 -3.13
C ILE A 70 0.67 -1.60 -2.95
N GLU A 71 1.54 -1.34 -1.97
CA GLU A 71 2.20 -0.05 -1.88
C GLU A 71 3.36 0.01 -2.87
N ILE A 72 3.26 0.89 -3.85
CA ILE A 72 4.38 1.17 -4.76
C ILE A 72 5.27 2.24 -4.13
N LYS A 73 6.51 1.85 -3.81
CA LYS A 73 7.52 2.75 -3.26
C LYS A 73 8.10 3.62 -4.40
N SER A 74 7.39 4.70 -4.71
CA SER A 74 7.80 5.72 -5.68
C SER A 74 7.59 7.10 -5.07
N PHE A 75 8.40 7.43 -4.07
CA PHE A 75 8.37 8.72 -3.43
C PHE A 75 9.62 9.53 -3.82
N PRO A 76 9.50 10.82 -4.20
CA PRO A 76 10.62 11.61 -4.72
C PRO A 76 11.85 11.69 -3.81
N GLN A 77 11.69 11.48 -2.50
CA GLN A 77 12.77 11.47 -1.51
C GLN A 77 13.43 10.09 -1.35
N ASP A 78 12.86 9.04 -1.92
CA ASP A 78 13.46 7.70 -1.88
C ASP A 78 14.71 7.64 -2.78
N PRO A 79 15.79 6.97 -2.35
CA PRO A 79 17.04 6.91 -3.11
C PRO A 79 16.90 6.12 -4.42
N ASP A 80 15.84 5.35 -4.57
CA ASP A 80 15.52 4.54 -5.76
C ASP A 80 14.38 5.14 -6.60
N HIS A 81 13.92 6.35 -6.27
CA HIS A 81 12.89 7.04 -7.04
C HIS A 81 13.33 7.29 -8.49
N ARG A 82 12.40 7.09 -9.41
CA ARG A 82 12.57 7.37 -10.83
C ARG A 82 11.37 8.13 -11.38
N ALA A 83 11.64 9.27 -12.01
CA ALA A 83 10.59 10.10 -12.59
C ALA A 83 9.85 9.47 -13.79
N ASP A 84 10.39 8.35 -14.34
CA ASP A 84 9.74 7.58 -15.41
C ASP A 84 8.68 6.59 -14.91
N GLU A 85 8.49 6.48 -13.59
CA GLU A 85 7.52 5.59 -12.95
C GLU A 85 7.61 4.11 -13.45
N ARG A 86 8.80 3.65 -13.82
CA ARG A 86 8.98 2.29 -14.36
C ARG A 86 8.47 1.20 -13.42
N VAL A 87 8.60 1.37 -12.10
CA VAL A 87 8.05 0.42 -11.11
C VAL A 87 6.52 0.31 -11.23
N THR A 88 5.87 1.43 -11.47
CA THR A 88 4.40 1.49 -11.66
C THR A 88 3.97 0.76 -12.92
N ASP A 89 4.67 0.98 -14.03
CA ASP A 89 4.40 0.28 -15.30
C ASP A 89 4.49 -1.23 -15.11
N LEU A 90 5.55 -1.72 -14.46
CA LEU A 90 5.75 -3.15 -14.19
C LEU A 90 4.65 -3.75 -13.31
N VAL A 91 4.19 -3.03 -12.29
CA VAL A 91 3.08 -3.49 -11.44
C VAL A 91 1.81 -3.62 -12.28
N VAL A 92 1.48 -2.60 -13.07
CA VAL A 92 0.27 -2.62 -13.92
C VAL A 92 0.36 -3.71 -14.99
N GLU A 93 1.51 -3.89 -15.62
CA GLU A 93 1.76 -4.95 -16.60
C GLU A 93 1.53 -6.34 -15.99
N LEU A 94 2.11 -6.60 -14.81
CA LEU A 94 1.92 -7.87 -14.09
C LEU A 94 0.46 -8.12 -13.74
N LEU A 95 -0.23 -7.13 -13.16
CA LEU A 95 -1.64 -7.25 -12.78
C LEU A 95 -2.55 -7.47 -14.00
N ALA A 96 -2.24 -6.85 -15.13
CA ALA A 96 -2.97 -7.03 -16.38
C ALA A 96 -2.87 -8.49 -16.88
N VAL A 97 -1.67 -9.06 -16.88
CA VAL A 97 -1.43 -10.45 -17.30
C VAL A 97 -2.12 -11.44 -16.37
N ARG A 98 -2.10 -11.19 -15.07
CA ARG A 98 -2.67 -12.10 -14.05
C ARG A 98 -4.17 -11.94 -13.81
N GLY A 99 -4.79 -10.88 -14.33
CA GLY A 99 -6.23 -10.65 -14.14
C GLY A 99 -6.64 -10.31 -12.69
N TRP A 100 -5.73 -9.74 -11.87
CA TRP A 100 -5.94 -9.44 -10.45
C TRP A 100 -6.66 -8.11 -10.18
N ARG A 101 -7.22 -7.49 -11.21
CA ARG A 101 -7.78 -6.13 -11.14
C ARG A 101 -8.89 -5.97 -10.12
N ASP A 102 -9.70 -7.00 -9.90
CA ASP A 102 -10.85 -6.96 -9.00
C ASP A 102 -10.50 -7.18 -7.52
N ARG A 103 -9.24 -7.55 -7.23
CA ARG A 103 -8.79 -7.92 -5.88
C ARG A 103 -7.59 -7.14 -5.39
N VAL A 104 -7.30 -6.01 -6.02
CA VAL A 104 -6.11 -5.21 -5.75
C VAL A 104 -6.50 -3.78 -5.47
N ILE A 105 -5.87 -3.19 -4.46
CA ILE A 105 -5.74 -1.74 -4.28
C ILE A 105 -4.27 -1.41 -4.51
N VAL A 106 -3.99 -0.33 -5.23
CA VAL A 106 -2.63 0.22 -5.33
C VAL A 106 -2.54 1.46 -4.47
N SER A 107 -1.59 1.49 -3.55
CA SER A 107 -1.33 2.65 -2.70
C SER A 107 0.05 3.23 -2.95
N SER A 108 0.21 4.54 -2.74
CA SER A 108 1.51 5.21 -2.80
C SER A 108 1.45 6.58 -2.13
N PHE A 109 2.61 7.07 -1.67
CA PHE A 109 2.85 8.47 -1.33
C PHE A 109 3.10 9.34 -2.57
N GLY A 110 3.48 8.73 -3.69
CA GLY A 110 3.83 9.41 -4.93
C GLY A 110 2.60 9.76 -5.77
N PRO A 111 2.21 11.04 -5.92
CA PRO A 111 1.06 11.40 -6.75
C PRO A 111 1.29 11.06 -8.23
N ALA A 112 2.53 11.12 -8.73
CA ALA A 112 2.87 10.72 -10.10
C ALA A 112 2.62 9.22 -10.33
N CYS A 113 2.99 8.37 -9.35
CA CYS A 113 2.72 6.95 -9.36
C CYS A 113 1.22 6.67 -9.51
N LEU A 114 0.39 7.26 -8.64
CA LEU A 114 -1.06 7.04 -8.67
C LEU A 114 -1.71 7.59 -9.95
N ALA A 115 -1.24 8.73 -10.45
CA ALA A 115 -1.69 9.26 -11.74
C ALA A 115 -1.34 8.29 -12.88
N ARG A 116 -0.14 7.69 -12.85
CA ARG A 116 0.30 6.71 -13.84
C ARG A 116 -0.53 5.42 -13.80
N VAL A 117 -0.85 4.90 -12.60
CA VAL A 117 -1.78 3.76 -12.48
C VAL A 117 -3.13 4.06 -13.12
N ARG A 118 -3.69 5.25 -12.84
CA ARG A 118 -4.99 5.66 -13.40
C ARG A 118 -4.97 5.84 -14.90
N GLU A 119 -3.85 6.31 -15.45
CA GLU A 119 -3.67 6.41 -16.92
C GLU A 119 -3.68 5.03 -17.58
N LEU A 120 -2.91 4.08 -17.04
CA LEU A 120 -2.71 2.76 -17.62
C LEU A 120 -3.85 1.77 -17.33
N ALA A 121 -4.45 1.87 -16.14
CA ALA A 121 -5.44 0.93 -15.65
C ALA A 121 -6.48 1.62 -14.75
N PRO A 122 -7.36 2.48 -15.30
CA PRO A 122 -8.30 3.30 -14.53
C PRO A 122 -9.30 2.50 -13.69
N GLN A 123 -9.42 1.21 -13.93
CA GLN A 123 -10.26 0.30 -13.15
C GLN A 123 -9.59 -0.22 -11.87
N ILE A 124 -8.28 -0.01 -11.66
CA ILE A 124 -7.60 -0.40 -10.42
C ILE A 124 -7.87 0.69 -9.37
N PRO A 125 -8.46 0.35 -8.21
CA PRO A 125 -8.60 1.29 -7.11
C PRO A 125 -7.25 1.81 -6.64
N CYS A 126 -7.13 3.14 -6.47
CA CYS A 126 -5.92 3.77 -5.97
C CYS A 126 -6.19 4.43 -4.62
N ALA A 127 -5.31 4.20 -3.65
CA ALA A 127 -5.32 4.80 -2.34
C ALA A 127 -4.17 5.79 -2.15
N VAL A 128 -4.48 6.98 -1.66
CA VAL A 128 -3.47 8.00 -1.35
C VAL A 128 -2.98 7.81 0.08
N LEU A 129 -1.68 7.58 0.25
CA LEU A 129 -1.04 7.51 1.57
C LEU A 129 -0.78 8.92 2.11
N LEU A 130 -1.18 9.16 3.36
CA LEU A 130 -1.04 10.43 4.06
C LEU A 130 -0.25 10.23 5.36
N TYR A 131 0.94 10.84 5.45
CA TYR A 131 1.82 10.69 6.62
C TYR A 131 1.84 11.93 7.52
N TYR A 132 1.88 13.13 6.91
CA TYR A 132 2.03 14.36 7.68
C TYR A 132 0.68 14.91 8.15
N PRO A 133 0.64 15.56 9.35
CA PRO A 133 -0.54 16.28 9.76
C PRO A 133 -0.80 17.43 8.79
N ALA A 134 -2.02 17.52 8.32
CA ALA A 134 -2.49 18.57 7.44
C ALA A 134 -3.93 18.96 7.80
N ASP A 135 -4.40 20.09 7.31
CA ASP A 135 -5.82 20.39 7.40
C ASP A 135 -6.63 19.33 6.63
N PRO A 136 -7.54 18.60 7.28
CA PRO A 136 -8.28 17.52 6.62
C PRO A 136 -9.05 17.98 5.39
N ASP A 137 -9.61 19.19 5.41
CA ASP A 137 -10.39 19.67 4.27
C ASP A 137 -9.50 19.94 3.06
N GLU A 138 -8.33 20.55 3.24
CA GLU A 138 -7.39 20.82 2.15
C GLU A 138 -6.84 19.53 1.53
N VAL A 139 -6.36 18.60 2.36
CA VAL A 139 -5.73 17.37 1.86
C VAL A 139 -6.74 16.46 1.20
N LEU A 140 -7.95 16.33 1.76
CA LEU A 140 -8.97 15.46 1.18
C LEU A 140 -9.63 16.06 -0.07
N ASP A 141 -9.70 17.39 -0.18
CA ASP A 141 -10.08 18.05 -1.44
C ASP A 141 -9.07 17.75 -2.56
N ALA A 142 -7.77 17.76 -2.25
CA ALA A 142 -6.74 17.38 -3.22
C ALA A 142 -6.85 15.91 -3.64
N VAL A 143 -7.17 15.00 -2.69
CA VAL A 143 -7.43 13.58 -2.99
C VAL A 143 -8.58 13.42 -3.97
N VAL A 144 -9.71 14.07 -3.70
CA VAL A 144 -10.89 14.03 -4.59
C VAL A 144 -10.60 14.67 -5.94
N ALA A 145 -9.90 15.82 -5.97
CA ALA A 145 -9.49 16.47 -7.21
C ALA A 145 -8.55 15.59 -8.06
N GLY A 146 -7.69 14.79 -7.40
CA GLY A 146 -6.90 13.75 -8.02
C GLY A 146 -7.74 12.56 -8.55
N GLY A 147 -9.04 12.53 -8.26
CA GLY A 147 -9.97 11.46 -8.68
C GLY A 147 -9.84 10.18 -7.86
N HIS A 148 -9.27 10.26 -6.65
CA HIS A 148 -9.16 9.14 -5.74
C HIS A 148 -10.36 9.07 -4.80
N ARG A 149 -10.67 7.85 -4.31
CA ARG A 149 -11.77 7.58 -3.40
C ARG A 149 -11.34 6.86 -2.12
N ILE A 150 -10.08 6.49 -2.02
CA ILE A 150 -9.50 5.75 -0.90
C ILE A 150 -8.32 6.56 -0.36
N VAL A 151 -8.26 6.71 0.95
CA VAL A 151 -7.14 7.33 1.66
C VAL A 151 -6.60 6.40 2.73
N HIS A 152 -5.29 6.35 2.82
CA HIS A 152 -4.57 5.61 3.85
C HIS A 152 -3.83 6.61 4.76
N PRO A 153 -4.50 7.20 5.77
CA PRO A 153 -3.87 8.14 6.69
C PRO A 153 -3.02 7.41 7.74
N TYR A 154 -1.93 8.08 8.17
CA TYR A 154 -1.18 7.67 9.35
C TYR A 154 -2.08 7.76 10.60
N GLU A 155 -2.19 6.68 11.34
CA GLU A 155 -3.15 6.46 12.43
C GLU A 155 -3.27 7.62 13.43
N PRO A 156 -2.16 8.26 13.92
CA PRO A 156 -2.26 9.36 14.88
C PRO A 156 -2.98 10.61 14.37
N HIS A 157 -3.17 10.73 13.06
CA HIS A 157 -3.87 11.87 12.44
C HIS A 157 -5.34 11.60 12.16
N VAL A 158 -5.83 10.40 12.52
CA VAL A 158 -7.24 10.02 12.36
C VAL A 158 -8.01 10.38 13.63
N ASP A 159 -8.80 11.42 13.55
CA ASP A 159 -9.70 11.92 14.59
C ASP A 159 -11.11 12.16 14.04
N ASP A 160 -12.02 12.62 14.90
CA ASP A 160 -13.41 12.91 14.51
C ASP A 160 -13.48 13.94 13.36
N ARG A 161 -12.61 14.97 13.38
CA ARG A 161 -12.57 15.99 12.33
C ARG A 161 -12.14 15.41 10.99
N PHE A 162 -11.11 14.56 10.99
CA PHE A 162 -10.65 13.87 9.77
C PHE A 162 -11.75 12.97 9.20
N MET A 163 -12.37 12.14 10.06
CA MET A 163 -13.43 11.21 9.64
C MET A 163 -14.68 11.94 9.14
N GLU A 164 -15.07 13.05 9.78
CA GLU A 164 -16.16 13.87 9.30
C GLU A 164 -15.88 14.49 7.93
N ALA A 165 -14.66 15.00 7.73
CA ALA A 165 -14.22 15.54 6.44
C ALA A 165 -14.18 14.47 5.34
N ALA A 166 -13.72 13.24 5.66
CA ALA A 166 -13.71 12.11 4.74
C ALA A 166 -15.12 11.66 4.35
N ARG A 167 -16.02 11.54 5.33
CA ARG A 167 -17.43 11.17 5.08
C ARG A 167 -18.16 12.16 4.18
N ARG A 168 -17.95 13.48 4.38
CA ARG A 168 -18.54 14.50 3.49
C ARG A 168 -18.12 14.34 2.03
N ARG A 169 -16.98 13.68 1.78
CA ARG A 169 -16.40 13.46 0.45
C ARG A 169 -16.58 12.03 -0.07
N GLU A 170 -17.29 11.21 0.70
CA GLU A 170 -17.50 9.78 0.39
C GLU A 170 -16.17 9.04 0.15
N LEU A 171 -15.16 9.32 1.01
CA LEU A 171 -13.87 8.67 0.97
C LEU A 171 -13.83 7.46 1.90
N GLU A 172 -13.26 6.36 1.42
CA GLU A 172 -12.87 5.20 2.22
C GLU A 172 -11.58 5.51 2.98
N VAL A 173 -11.53 5.16 4.27
CA VAL A 173 -10.41 5.46 5.17
C VAL A 173 -9.82 4.18 5.75
N ASN A 174 -8.58 3.83 5.36
CA ASN A 174 -7.86 2.68 5.88
C ASN A 174 -6.61 3.14 6.65
N ALA A 175 -6.68 3.16 7.98
CA ALA A 175 -5.63 3.72 8.84
C ALA A 175 -4.40 2.80 8.96
N TRP A 176 -3.19 3.37 8.90
CA TRP A 176 -1.90 2.67 9.03
C TRP A 176 -0.92 3.44 9.94
N THR A 177 0.12 2.89 10.48
CA THR A 177 0.35 1.49 10.80
C THR A 177 -0.11 1.28 12.23
N VAL A 178 -1.15 0.52 12.42
CA VAL A 178 -1.67 0.26 13.76
C VAL A 178 -0.80 -0.81 14.41
N ARG A 179 -0.13 -0.43 15.51
CA ARG A 179 0.72 -1.34 16.29
C ARG A 179 -0.12 -2.13 17.31
N ASP A 180 0.54 -2.98 18.08
CA ASP A 180 -0.05 -3.88 19.09
C ASP A 180 -0.70 -3.14 20.28
N ASP A 181 -1.53 -2.15 19.98
CA ASP A 181 -2.21 -1.33 20.98
C ASP A 181 -3.74 -1.45 20.80
N GLN A 182 -4.37 -2.20 21.70
CA GLN A 182 -5.81 -2.43 21.66
C GLN A 182 -6.60 -1.12 21.80
N ALA A 183 -6.12 -0.16 22.59
CA ALA A 183 -6.82 1.12 22.76
C ALA A 183 -6.86 1.92 21.45
N THR A 184 -5.79 1.87 20.66
CA THR A 184 -5.75 2.49 19.33
C THR A 184 -6.73 1.78 18.36
N ILE A 185 -6.75 0.45 18.37
CA ILE A 185 -7.70 -0.32 17.55
C ILE A 185 -9.14 0.06 17.92
N ASP A 186 -9.48 0.01 19.21
CA ASP A 186 -10.82 0.33 19.69
C ASP A 186 -11.23 1.78 19.34
N ARG A 187 -10.29 2.72 19.42
CA ARG A 187 -10.51 4.12 19.01
C ARG A 187 -10.82 4.22 17.53
N LEU A 188 -10.03 3.58 16.65
CA LEU A 188 -10.25 3.61 15.20
C LEU A 188 -11.57 2.95 14.80
N VAL A 189 -11.92 1.82 15.44
CA VAL A 189 -13.22 1.17 15.25
C VAL A 189 -14.36 2.11 15.69
N ALA A 190 -14.22 2.77 16.84
CA ALA A 190 -15.24 3.74 17.32
C ALA A 190 -15.37 4.96 16.39
N LEU A 191 -14.28 5.41 15.77
CA LEU A 191 -14.29 6.47 14.76
C LEU A 191 -14.92 6.02 13.44
N GLY A 192 -15.08 4.71 13.22
CA GLY A 192 -15.69 4.13 12.04
C GLY A 192 -14.80 4.23 10.80
N VAL A 193 -13.51 3.92 10.92
CA VAL A 193 -12.64 3.70 9.76
C VAL A 193 -13.11 2.46 8.98
N ASP A 194 -12.87 2.45 7.68
CA ASP A 194 -13.27 1.34 6.81
C ASP A 194 -12.29 0.17 6.87
N GLY A 195 -11.01 0.46 7.16
CA GLY A 195 -9.97 -0.56 7.29
C GLY A 195 -8.87 -0.17 8.28
N ILE A 196 -8.20 -1.20 8.80
CA ILE A 196 -7.05 -1.10 9.70
C ILE A 196 -5.90 -1.91 9.11
N ILE A 197 -4.79 -1.23 8.78
CA ILE A 197 -3.57 -1.86 8.31
C ILE A 197 -2.64 -2.06 9.52
N THR A 198 -2.42 -3.33 9.88
CA THR A 198 -1.70 -3.71 11.10
C THR A 198 -0.81 -4.94 10.89
N GLY A 199 0.29 -5.01 11.66
CA GLY A 199 1.13 -6.20 11.75
C GLY A 199 0.58 -7.29 12.71
N SER A 200 -0.52 -7.00 13.45
CA SER A 200 -1.12 -7.86 14.48
C SER A 200 -2.63 -8.02 14.27
N PRO A 201 -3.04 -8.65 13.16
CA PRO A 201 -4.44 -8.72 12.76
C PRO A 201 -5.30 -9.51 13.77
N GLU A 202 -4.73 -10.41 14.55
CA GLU A 202 -5.43 -11.18 15.59
C GLU A 202 -6.01 -10.31 16.72
N ARG A 203 -5.61 -9.05 16.80
CA ARG A 203 -6.12 -8.09 17.79
C ARG A 203 -7.33 -7.31 17.28
N VAL A 204 -7.51 -7.23 15.98
CA VAL A 204 -8.70 -6.61 15.38
C VAL A 204 -9.84 -7.62 15.48
N ARG A 205 -10.82 -7.34 16.35
CA ARG A 205 -12.01 -8.17 16.52
C ARG A 205 -13.17 -7.54 15.78
N HIS A 206 -13.84 -8.32 14.98
CA HIS A 206 -15.08 -7.95 14.31
C HIS A 206 -16.26 -7.93 15.25
#